data_e180f6282620dedf2df012deff65a0cf
#
_entry.id   e180f6282620dedf2df012deff65a0cf
#
_cell.length_a   1.000
_cell.length_b   1.000
_cell.length_c   1.000
_cell.angle_alpha   90.00
_cell.angle_beta   90.00
_cell.angle_gamma   90.00
#
_symmetry.space_group_name_H-M   'P 1'
#
loop_
_entity.id
_entity.type
_entity.pdbx_description
1 polymer ?
#
loop_
_entity_poly.entity_id
_entity_poly.type
_entity_poly.pdbx_seq_one_letter_code
_entity_poly.pdbx_strand_id
1 'polypeptide(L)'
;MSVSEKTSVIERLTKPAHLIDMKDIIREGNPTLRATAEEVSFPLSDQEIILGEKMMQFLKHSQDPVTAEKMGLRGGVGLAAPQLDISKRLIAVLVPNPEDEEGNPPKEAYSLQTLMYNPKIVAHSVQDAALADGEGCLSVDREVPGYVVRHARVTVDYFDKDGQKHRIKLKGYNAIVVHYEIGRASCRERV
;
A
#
# COMPACT_ATOMS: atom_id res chain seq x y z
N MET A 1 -23.49 31.28 14.60
CA MET A 1 -22.37 30.44 15.05
C MET A 1 -22.10 29.43 13.96
N SER A 2 -21.04 29.65 13.19
CA SER A 2 -20.66 28.84 12.02
C SER A 2 -20.14 27.49 12.51
N VAL A 3 -20.86 26.40 12.23
CA VAL A 3 -20.34 25.04 12.30
C VAL A 3 -19.41 24.91 11.10
N SER A 4 -18.11 25.08 11.33
CA SER A 4 -17.08 24.72 10.35
C SER A 4 -17.21 23.22 10.09
N GLU A 5 -17.81 22.84 8.95
CA GLU A 5 -17.79 21.46 8.45
C GLU A 5 -16.33 21.08 8.25
N LYS A 6 -15.80 20.24 9.17
CA LYS A 6 -14.48 19.65 8.98
C LYS A 6 -14.56 18.75 7.76
N THR A 7 -13.98 19.18 6.64
CA THR A 7 -13.79 18.35 5.46
C THR A 7 -13.20 17.00 5.88
N SER A 8 -13.82 15.89 5.49
CA SER A 8 -13.29 14.56 5.82
C SER A 8 -11.91 14.33 5.17
N VAL A 9 -11.10 13.45 5.75
CA VAL A 9 -9.76 13.16 5.22
C VAL A 9 -9.85 12.69 3.77
N ILE A 10 -10.79 11.80 3.45
CA ILE A 10 -10.96 11.29 2.08
C ILE A 10 -11.38 12.42 1.12
N GLU A 11 -12.26 13.33 1.51
CA GLU A 11 -12.63 14.48 0.68
C GLU A 11 -11.43 15.39 0.39
N ARG A 12 -10.56 15.61 1.39
CA ARG A 12 -9.35 16.40 1.21
C ARG A 12 -8.39 15.74 0.23
N LEU A 13 -8.11 14.45 0.41
CA LEU A 13 -7.14 13.71 -0.39
C LEU A 13 -7.62 13.47 -1.82
N THR A 14 -8.93 13.41 -2.06
CA THR A 14 -9.50 13.16 -3.39
C THR A 14 -9.77 14.42 -4.21
N LYS A 15 -9.47 15.61 -3.69
CA LYS A 15 -9.53 16.86 -4.49
C LYS A 15 -8.62 16.74 -5.72
N PRO A 16 -9.06 17.23 -6.90
CA PRO A 16 -8.29 17.09 -8.15
C PRO A 16 -6.86 17.62 -8.07
N ALA A 17 -6.66 18.77 -7.43
CA ALA A 17 -5.36 19.40 -7.30
C ALA A 17 -4.47 18.81 -6.18
N HIS A 18 -5.01 17.93 -5.30
CA HIS A 18 -4.23 17.35 -4.20
C HIS A 18 -3.36 16.21 -4.72
N LEU A 19 -2.07 16.27 -4.45
CA LEU A 19 -1.13 15.17 -4.60
C LEU A 19 -0.79 14.65 -3.20
N ILE A 20 -0.91 13.34 -3.01
CA ILE A 20 -0.51 12.71 -1.75
C ILE A 20 0.99 12.92 -1.56
N ASP A 21 1.38 13.38 -0.38
CA ASP A 21 2.78 13.58 0.02
C ASP A 21 3.06 12.96 1.40
N MET A 22 4.29 13.13 1.91
CA MET A 22 4.69 12.56 3.19
C MET A 22 3.95 13.14 4.40
N LYS A 23 3.29 14.31 4.25
CA LYS A 23 2.49 14.93 5.33
C LYS A 23 1.11 14.28 5.47
N ASP A 24 0.63 13.65 4.40
CA ASP A 24 -0.62 12.90 4.40
C ASP A 24 -0.47 11.52 5.06
N ILE A 25 0.76 11.02 5.16
CA ILE A 25 1.05 9.71 5.76
C ILE A 25 1.16 9.86 7.28
N ILE A 26 0.22 9.25 7.99
CA ILE A 26 0.24 9.23 9.46
C ILE A 26 1.38 8.35 9.98
N ARG A 27 1.88 8.71 11.17
CA ARG A 27 3.03 8.05 11.80
C ARG A 27 2.60 7.04 12.86
N GLU A 28 3.52 6.16 13.23
CA GLU A 28 3.34 5.22 14.35
C GLU A 28 2.82 5.95 15.59
N GLY A 29 1.93 5.28 16.33
CA GLY A 29 1.22 5.88 17.46
C GLY A 29 -0.18 6.37 17.11
N ASN A 30 -0.50 6.67 15.85
CA ASN A 30 -1.86 7.01 15.45
C ASN A 30 -2.79 5.78 15.60
N PRO A 31 -3.97 5.94 16.24
CA PRO A 31 -4.90 4.83 16.49
C PRO A 31 -5.39 4.13 15.21
N THR A 32 -5.53 4.86 14.10
CA THR A 32 -5.98 4.29 12.82
C THR A 32 -5.05 3.18 12.32
N LEU A 33 -3.74 3.28 12.58
CA LEU A 33 -2.77 2.23 12.21
C LEU A 33 -2.91 0.94 13.03
N ARG A 34 -3.63 0.99 14.15
CA ARG A 34 -3.88 -0.16 15.04
C ARG A 34 -5.29 -0.70 14.96
N ALA A 35 -6.18 0.02 14.30
CA ALA A 35 -7.56 -0.40 14.09
C ALA A 35 -7.67 -1.37 12.92
N THR A 36 -8.65 -2.27 12.97
CA THR A 36 -9.03 -3.07 11.81
C THR A 36 -9.79 -2.19 10.83
N ALA A 37 -9.29 -2.06 9.62
CA ALA A 37 -9.94 -1.27 8.58
C ALA A 37 -11.26 -1.93 8.12
N GLU A 38 -12.21 -1.10 7.74
CA GLU A 38 -13.53 -1.51 7.26
C GLU A 38 -13.44 -2.01 5.81
N GLU A 39 -14.27 -2.99 5.47
CA GLU A 39 -14.45 -3.38 4.09
C GLU A 39 -15.12 -2.26 3.29
N VAL A 40 -14.71 -2.10 2.04
CA VAL A 40 -15.41 -1.22 1.10
C VAL A 40 -16.63 -1.94 0.56
N SER A 41 -17.71 -1.19 0.29
CA SER A 41 -18.93 -1.71 -0.33
C SER A 41 -18.90 -1.46 -1.83
N PHE A 42 -19.53 -2.33 -2.61
CA PHE A 42 -19.66 -2.16 -4.06
C PHE A 42 -21.11 -1.80 -4.44
N PRO A 43 -21.28 -0.94 -5.46
CA PRO A 43 -20.25 -0.24 -6.21
C PRO A 43 -19.46 0.74 -5.34
N LEU A 44 -18.18 0.94 -5.67
CA LEU A 44 -17.33 1.92 -4.99
C LEU A 44 -17.87 3.33 -5.21
N SER A 45 -17.70 4.20 -4.22
CA SER A 45 -17.90 5.63 -4.41
C SER A 45 -16.80 6.24 -5.29
N ASP A 46 -17.09 7.37 -5.94
CA ASP A 46 -16.10 8.11 -6.73
C ASP A 46 -14.86 8.45 -5.89
N GLN A 47 -15.03 8.79 -4.62
CA GLN A 47 -13.92 9.08 -3.71
C GLN A 47 -13.03 7.85 -3.45
N GLU A 48 -13.59 6.64 -3.32
CA GLU A 48 -12.81 5.42 -3.13
C GLU A 48 -12.03 5.06 -4.40
N ILE A 49 -12.60 5.28 -5.58
CA ILE A 49 -11.92 5.08 -6.86
C ILE A 49 -10.75 6.07 -6.99
N ILE A 50 -11.02 7.37 -6.80
CA ILE A 50 -10.02 8.44 -6.90
C ILE A 50 -8.91 8.23 -5.86
N LEU A 51 -9.25 7.82 -4.63
CA LEU A 51 -8.26 7.52 -3.59
C LEU A 51 -7.29 6.43 -4.05
N GLY A 52 -7.79 5.32 -4.59
CA GLY A 52 -6.96 4.25 -5.10
C GLY A 52 -6.00 4.73 -6.20
N GLU A 53 -6.50 5.52 -7.15
CA GLU A 53 -5.71 6.09 -8.24
C GLU A 53 -4.61 7.02 -7.69
N LYS A 54 -4.92 7.86 -6.72
CA LYS A 54 -3.95 8.76 -6.07
C LYS A 54 -2.91 8.02 -5.22
N MET A 55 -3.29 6.92 -4.57
CA MET A 55 -2.34 6.04 -3.88
C MET A 55 -1.35 5.43 -4.86
N MET A 56 -1.82 4.95 -6.01
CA MET A 56 -0.95 4.43 -7.07
C MET A 56 -0.06 5.53 -7.65
N GLN A 57 -0.60 6.73 -7.85
CA GLN A 57 0.18 7.88 -8.31
C GLN A 57 1.29 8.24 -7.32
N PHE A 58 1.00 8.25 -6.01
CA PHE A 58 2.02 8.45 -4.98
C PHE A 58 3.17 7.45 -5.09
N LEU A 59 2.88 6.16 -5.26
CA LEU A 59 3.92 5.14 -5.41
C LEU A 59 4.77 5.39 -6.66
N LYS A 60 4.16 5.74 -7.79
CA LYS A 60 4.90 6.09 -9.01
C LYS A 60 5.80 7.30 -8.81
N HIS A 61 5.29 8.36 -8.18
CA HIS A 61 6.09 9.56 -7.86
C HIS A 61 7.22 9.26 -6.88
N SER A 62 6.99 8.40 -5.91
CA SER A 62 7.99 8.02 -4.90
C SER A 62 9.13 7.15 -5.46
N GLN A 63 8.90 6.50 -6.59
CA GLN A 63 9.89 5.66 -7.30
C GLN A 63 10.58 6.40 -8.46
N ASP A 64 10.08 7.55 -8.87
CA ASP A 64 10.76 8.42 -9.84
C ASP A 64 11.74 9.35 -9.12
N PRO A 65 13.07 9.21 -9.30
CA PRO A 65 14.07 9.96 -8.54
C PRO A 65 13.88 11.48 -8.62
N VAL A 66 13.52 12.02 -9.78
CA VAL A 66 13.34 13.46 -9.97
C VAL A 66 12.12 13.98 -9.22
N THR A 67 11.00 13.28 -9.35
CA THR A 67 9.75 13.65 -8.68
C THR A 67 9.86 13.43 -7.17
N ALA A 68 10.45 12.33 -6.73
CA ALA A 68 10.64 12.03 -5.32
C ALA A 68 11.50 13.09 -4.63
N GLU A 69 12.62 13.50 -5.24
CA GLU A 69 13.47 14.57 -4.71
C GLU A 69 12.70 15.90 -4.63
N LYS A 70 12.05 16.29 -5.72
CA LYS A 70 11.28 17.55 -5.79
C LYS A 70 10.16 17.63 -4.76
N MET A 71 9.48 16.52 -4.49
CA MET A 71 8.35 16.45 -3.56
C MET A 71 8.76 16.00 -2.15
N GLY A 72 10.02 15.65 -1.92
CA GLY A 72 10.51 15.12 -0.65
C GLY A 72 9.87 13.79 -0.27
N LEU A 73 9.62 12.90 -1.25
CA LEU A 73 8.98 11.62 -1.03
C LEU A 73 10.00 10.55 -0.64
N ARG A 74 9.60 9.68 0.27
CA ARG A 74 10.31 8.42 0.55
C ARG A 74 9.82 7.36 -0.41
N GLY A 75 10.75 6.58 -0.99
CA GLY A 75 10.42 5.47 -1.88
C GLY A 75 9.57 4.40 -1.19
N GLY A 76 8.54 3.93 -1.87
CA GLY A 76 7.67 2.88 -1.38
C GLY A 76 7.21 1.95 -2.49
N VAL A 77 6.93 0.70 -2.16
CA VAL A 77 6.41 -0.34 -3.07
C VAL A 77 4.96 -0.72 -2.74
N GLY A 78 4.46 -0.23 -1.60
CA GLY A 78 3.10 -0.45 -1.13
C GLY A 78 2.61 0.71 -0.28
N LEU A 79 1.29 0.92 -0.29
CA LEU A 79 0.60 1.92 0.53
C LEU A 79 -0.80 1.39 0.85
N ALA A 80 -1.16 1.39 2.13
CA ALA A 80 -2.49 1.03 2.61
C ALA A 80 -3.28 2.29 3.00
N ALA A 81 -4.58 2.32 2.73
CA ALA A 81 -5.44 3.46 3.07
C ALA A 81 -5.39 3.86 4.56
N PRO A 82 -5.23 2.95 5.55
CA PRO A 82 -5.02 3.34 6.94
C PRO A 82 -3.79 4.23 7.17
N GLN A 83 -2.75 4.15 6.34
CA GLN A 83 -1.59 5.05 6.43
C GLN A 83 -1.92 6.50 6.04
N LEU A 84 -3.05 6.71 5.38
CA LEU A 84 -3.61 8.02 5.03
C LEU A 84 -4.73 8.46 5.99
N ASP A 85 -4.83 7.81 7.15
CA ASP A 85 -5.91 8.02 8.14
C ASP A 85 -7.31 7.72 7.60
N ILE A 86 -7.40 6.77 6.68
CA ILE A 86 -8.66 6.29 6.09
C ILE A 86 -8.82 4.81 6.41
N SER A 87 -9.78 4.49 7.30
CA SER A 87 -10.02 3.13 7.77
C SER A 87 -10.78 2.29 6.74
N LYS A 88 -10.18 2.06 5.57
CA LYS A 88 -10.72 1.22 4.49
C LYS A 88 -9.73 0.12 4.08
N ARG A 89 -10.25 -1.07 3.74
CA ARG A 89 -9.43 -2.17 3.22
C ARG A 89 -9.11 -1.94 1.74
N LEU A 90 -8.20 -1.03 1.49
CA LEU A 90 -7.67 -0.69 0.18
C LEU A 90 -6.16 -0.61 0.28
N ILE A 91 -5.46 -1.29 -0.62
CA ILE A 91 -4.01 -1.22 -0.76
C ILE A 91 -3.63 -0.94 -2.22
N ALA A 92 -2.58 -0.16 -2.40
CA ALA A 92 -1.88 0.02 -3.66
C ALA A 92 -0.53 -0.69 -3.58
N VAL A 93 -0.16 -1.43 -4.61
CA VAL A 93 1.12 -2.14 -4.70
C VAL A 93 1.75 -1.85 -6.05
N LEU A 94 3.03 -1.47 -6.03
CA LEU A 94 3.84 -1.17 -7.22
C LEU A 94 5.25 -1.68 -6.98
N VAL A 95 5.55 -2.89 -7.42
CA VAL A 95 6.85 -3.53 -7.24
C VAL A 95 7.62 -3.46 -8.55
N PRO A 96 8.73 -2.70 -8.61
CA PRO A 96 9.55 -2.63 -9.80
C PRO A 96 10.28 -3.96 -10.05
N ASN A 97 10.50 -4.27 -11.32
CA ASN A 97 11.45 -5.30 -11.69
C ASN A 97 12.88 -4.74 -11.57
N PRO A 98 13.84 -5.53 -11.06
CA PRO A 98 15.22 -5.10 -11.03
C PRO A 98 15.81 -5.01 -12.46
N GLU A 99 16.83 -4.19 -12.62
CA GLU A 99 17.74 -4.26 -13.75
C GLU A 99 18.44 -5.63 -13.77
N ASP A 100 18.91 -6.06 -14.95
CA ASP A 100 19.71 -7.26 -15.04
C ASP A 100 21.13 -7.04 -14.47
N GLU A 101 21.95 -8.11 -14.46
CA GLU A 101 23.33 -8.05 -13.93
C GLU A 101 24.23 -7.10 -14.72
N GLU A 102 23.84 -6.73 -15.94
CA GLU A 102 24.55 -5.81 -16.81
C GLU A 102 24.04 -4.36 -16.68
N GLY A 103 22.99 -4.12 -15.88
CA GLY A 103 22.37 -2.82 -15.67
C GLY A 103 21.38 -2.41 -16.75
N ASN A 104 20.91 -3.36 -17.57
CA ASN A 104 19.88 -3.07 -18.56
C ASN A 104 18.50 -3.04 -17.91
N PRO A 105 17.61 -2.15 -18.38
CA PRO A 105 16.26 -2.08 -17.85
C PRO A 105 15.47 -3.35 -18.17
N PRO A 106 14.58 -3.77 -17.26
CA PRO A 106 13.74 -4.93 -17.47
C PRO A 106 12.73 -4.71 -18.62
N LYS A 107 12.31 -5.80 -19.28
CA LYS A 107 11.29 -5.73 -20.34
C LYS A 107 9.96 -5.16 -19.84
N GLU A 108 9.58 -5.52 -18.61
CA GLU A 108 8.41 -4.98 -17.92
C GLU A 108 8.91 -4.19 -16.72
N ALA A 109 8.48 -2.94 -16.59
CA ALA A 109 8.93 -2.05 -15.52
C ALA A 109 8.56 -2.59 -14.12
N TYR A 110 7.45 -3.31 -14.00
CA TYR A 110 6.92 -3.77 -12.73
C TYR A 110 6.62 -5.26 -12.74
N SER A 111 7.00 -5.96 -11.68
CA SER A 111 6.60 -7.36 -11.43
C SER A 111 5.18 -7.47 -10.86
N LEU A 112 4.70 -6.39 -10.22
CA LEU A 112 3.34 -6.28 -9.70
C LEU A 112 2.93 -4.80 -9.67
N GLN A 113 1.79 -4.50 -10.31
CA GLN A 113 1.12 -3.20 -10.22
C GLN A 113 -0.37 -3.44 -10.07
N THR A 114 -0.93 -3.12 -8.89
CA THR A 114 -2.34 -3.39 -8.63
C THR A 114 -2.91 -2.52 -7.51
N LEU A 115 -4.21 -2.24 -7.62
CA LEU A 115 -5.06 -1.79 -6.52
C LEU A 115 -5.89 -2.98 -6.07
N MET A 116 -5.92 -3.23 -4.78
CA MET A 116 -6.69 -4.33 -4.19
C MET A 116 -7.69 -3.77 -3.18
N TYR A 117 -8.97 -3.96 -3.47
CA TYR A 117 -10.08 -3.66 -2.58
C TYR A 117 -10.49 -4.94 -1.83
N ASN A 118 -10.67 -4.84 -0.53
CA ASN A 118 -10.98 -5.96 0.36
C ASN A 118 -10.04 -7.16 0.18
N PRO A 119 -8.70 -6.97 0.10
CA PRO A 119 -7.79 -8.08 -0.08
C PRO A 119 -7.82 -9.03 1.12
N LYS A 120 -7.74 -10.33 0.83
CA LYS A 120 -7.72 -11.38 1.84
C LYS A 120 -6.77 -12.50 1.42
N ILE A 121 -5.85 -12.87 2.31
CA ILE A 121 -5.04 -14.08 2.14
C ILE A 121 -5.93 -15.29 2.38
N VAL A 122 -6.07 -16.15 1.36
CA VAL A 122 -6.92 -17.34 1.39
C VAL A 122 -6.12 -18.64 1.48
N ALA A 123 -4.83 -18.59 1.13
CA ALA A 123 -3.90 -19.71 1.30
C ALA A 123 -2.47 -19.17 1.39
N HIS A 124 -1.60 -19.92 2.04
CA HIS A 124 -0.17 -19.62 2.17
C HIS A 124 0.68 -20.88 2.20
N SER A 125 1.98 -20.74 1.91
CA SER A 125 2.94 -21.85 2.04
C SER A 125 3.30 -22.08 3.50
N VAL A 126 3.75 -23.30 3.80
CA VAL A 126 4.41 -23.61 5.07
C VAL A 126 5.83 -23.02 5.11
N GLN A 127 6.45 -22.88 3.94
CA GLN A 127 7.78 -22.28 3.81
C GLN A 127 7.70 -20.78 4.12
N ASP A 128 8.62 -20.33 4.96
CA ASP A 128 8.78 -18.95 5.33
C ASP A 128 9.86 -18.22 4.51
N ALA A 129 9.82 -16.92 4.52
CA ALA A 129 10.79 -16.01 3.93
C ALA A 129 10.91 -14.73 4.78
N ALA A 130 12.05 -14.06 4.69
CA ALA A 130 12.26 -12.74 5.28
C ALA A 130 13.15 -11.93 4.35
N LEU A 131 13.05 -10.59 4.41
CA LEU A 131 13.95 -9.72 3.68
C LEU A 131 15.25 -9.55 4.49
N ALA A 132 16.38 -9.76 3.82
CA ALA A 132 17.70 -9.64 4.45
C ALA A 132 17.97 -8.21 4.97
N ASP A 133 17.48 -7.20 4.26
CA ASP A 133 17.63 -5.78 4.61
C ASP A 133 16.51 -5.25 5.51
N GLY A 134 15.63 -6.15 5.98
CA GLY A 134 14.46 -5.77 6.76
C GLY A 134 13.33 -5.17 5.92
N GLU A 135 12.28 -4.74 6.60
CA GLU A 135 11.10 -4.13 5.98
C GLU A 135 11.01 -2.65 6.35
N GLY A 136 11.02 -1.78 5.33
CA GLY A 136 10.78 -0.34 5.51
C GLY A 136 9.29 -0.03 5.60
N CYS A 137 8.94 1.03 6.33
CA CYS A 137 7.58 1.52 6.44
C CYS A 137 7.53 3.04 6.30
N LEU A 138 6.62 3.55 5.46
CA LEU A 138 6.42 4.99 5.29
C LEU A 138 5.90 5.68 6.56
N SER A 139 5.22 4.94 7.44
CA SER A 139 4.68 5.44 8.71
C SER A 139 5.65 5.35 9.89
N VAL A 140 6.86 4.84 9.69
CA VAL A 140 7.89 4.67 10.73
C VAL A 140 9.16 5.40 10.32
N ASP A 141 9.61 6.35 11.15
CA ASP A 141 10.77 7.20 10.86
C ASP A 141 12.06 6.69 11.50
N ARG A 142 12.00 5.61 12.28
CA ARG A 142 13.14 4.97 12.93
C ARG A 142 13.47 3.63 12.30
N GLU A 143 14.71 3.23 12.40
CA GLU A 143 15.09 1.85 12.09
C GLU A 143 14.51 0.89 13.14
N VAL A 144 13.91 -0.19 12.66
CA VAL A 144 13.42 -1.29 13.51
C VAL A 144 14.30 -2.50 13.20
N PRO A 145 15.26 -2.85 14.09
CA PRO A 145 16.13 -3.98 13.85
C PRO A 145 15.36 -5.29 13.92
N GLY A 146 15.67 -6.21 13.04
CA GLY A 146 15.14 -7.57 13.04
C GLY A 146 14.58 -8.00 11.69
N TYR A 147 14.25 -9.27 11.62
CA TYR A 147 13.64 -9.88 10.44
C TYR A 147 12.17 -10.17 10.74
N VAL A 148 11.31 -9.80 9.82
CA VAL A 148 9.90 -10.21 9.88
C VAL A 148 9.73 -11.47 9.05
N VAL A 149 9.37 -12.57 9.71
CA VAL A 149 9.13 -13.85 9.06
C VAL A 149 7.74 -13.84 8.43
N ARG A 150 7.69 -14.10 7.12
CA ARG A 150 6.45 -14.15 6.33
C ARG A 150 6.40 -15.42 5.52
N HIS A 151 5.20 -15.75 5.01
CA HIS A 151 5.07 -16.91 4.11
C HIS A 151 5.72 -16.62 2.75
N ALA A 152 6.55 -17.54 2.27
CA ALA A 152 7.24 -17.41 0.98
C ALA A 152 6.30 -17.33 -0.23
N ARG A 153 5.08 -17.86 -0.09
CA ARG A 153 4.02 -17.82 -1.11
C ARG A 153 2.67 -17.56 -0.44
N VAL A 154 1.86 -16.71 -1.06
CA VAL A 154 0.48 -16.44 -0.63
C VAL A 154 -0.47 -16.48 -1.82
N THR A 155 -1.71 -16.87 -1.57
CA THR A 155 -2.83 -16.72 -2.51
C THR A 155 -3.77 -15.69 -1.94
N VAL A 156 -4.08 -14.68 -2.73
CA VAL A 156 -4.88 -13.52 -2.31
C VAL A 156 -6.12 -13.42 -3.17
N ASP A 157 -7.29 -13.32 -2.53
CA ASP A 157 -8.54 -12.88 -3.15
C ASP A 157 -8.69 -11.38 -2.92
N TYR A 158 -9.10 -10.65 -3.94
CA TYR A 158 -9.38 -9.21 -3.86
C TYR A 158 -10.39 -8.80 -4.93
N PHE A 159 -10.89 -7.58 -4.85
CA PHE A 159 -11.73 -6.97 -5.87
C PHE A 159 -10.98 -5.82 -6.53
N ASP A 160 -11.23 -5.62 -7.82
CA ASP A 160 -10.81 -4.41 -8.53
C ASP A 160 -11.82 -3.27 -8.34
N LYS A 161 -11.56 -2.12 -8.98
CA LYS A 161 -12.42 -0.94 -8.90
C LYS A 161 -13.83 -1.14 -9.47
N ASP A 162 -14.00 -2.13 -10.35
CA ASP A 162 -15.28 -2.45 -10.99
C ASP A 162 -16.06 -3.53 -10.20
N GLY A 163 -15.55 -3.94 -9.05
CA GLY A 163 -16.14 -4.98 -8.20
C GLY A 163 -15.95 -6.40 -8.72
N GLN A 164 -15.04 -6.59 -9.69
CA GLN A 164 -14.69 -7.92 -10.18
C GLN A 164 -13.75 -8.61 -9.19
N LYS A 165 -14.07 -9.85 -8.85
CA LYS A 165 -13.24 -10.66 -7.95
C LYS A 165 -12.08 -11.28 -8.71
N HIS A 166 -10.89 -11.14 -8.13
CA HIS A 166 -9.65 -11.72 -8.62
C HIS A 166 -9.02 -12.65 -7.59
N ARG A 167 -8.27 -13.63 -8.08
CA ARG A 167 -7.39 -14.49 -7.27
C ARG A 167 -5.99 -14.48 -7.88
N ILE A 168 -5.00 -14.12 -7.07
CA ILE A 168 -3.61 -14.06 -7.48
C ILE A 168 -2.75 -14.94 -6.56
N LYS A 169 -1.79 -15.67 -7.16
CA LYS A 169 -0.76 -16.40 -6.45
C LYS A 169 0.55 -15.63 -6.52
N LEU A 170 1.10 -15.27 -5.38
CA LEU A 170 2.30 -14.47 -5.24
C LEU A 170 3.41 -15.29 -4.58
N LYS A 171 4.66 -15.00 -4.95
CA LYS A 171 5.87 -15.63 -4.38
C LYS A 171 6.97 -14.57 -4.14
N GLY A 172 7.91 -14.91 -3.26
CA GLY A 172 9.09 -14.08 -3.00
C GLY A 172 8.72 -12.66 -2.56
N TYR A 173 9.39 -11.66 -3.12
CA TYR A 173 9.23 -10.25 -2.72
C TYR A 173 7.78 -9.76 -2.88
N ASN A 174 7.11 -10.10 -3.97
CA ASN A 174 5.70 -9.73 -4.18
C ASN A 174 4.78 -10.31 -3.09
N ALA A 175 5.04 -11.54 -2.64
CA ALA A 175 4.27 -12.15 -1.54
C ALA A 175 4.50 -11.40 -0.23
N ILE A 176 5.74 -11.02 0.07
CA ILE A 176 6.11 -10.28 1.28
C ILE A 176 5.44 -8.91 1.29
N VAL A 177 5.54 -8.15 0.19
CA VAL A 177 4.94 -6.81 0.08
C VAL A 177 3.42 -6.85 0.27
N VAL A 178 2.72 -7.74 -0.44
CA VAL A 178 1.26 -7.83 -0.35
C VAL A 178 0.82 -8.34 1.02
N HIS A 179 1.53 -9.32 1.60
CA HIS A 179 1.25 -9.80 2.96
C HIS A 179 1.38 -8.66 3.98
N TYR A 180 2.43 -7.86 3.88
CA TYR A 180 2.66 -6.69 4.74
C TYR A 180 1.52 -5.67 4.63
N GLU A 181 1.12 -5.28 3.42
CA GLU A 181 0.08 -4.27 3.22
C GLU A 181 -1.31 -4.77 3.66
N ILE A 182 -1.63 -6.05 3.43
CA ILE A 182 -2.86 -6.66 3.95
C ILE A 182 -2.84 -6.67 5.48
N GLY A 183 -1.70 -6.96 6.10
CA GLY A 183 -1.52 -6.92 7.55
C GLY A 183 -1.86 -5.54 8.12
N ARG A 184 -1.41 -4.47 7.46
CA ARG A 184 -1.76 -3.09 7.83
C ARG A 184 -3.25 -2.79 7.75
N ALA A 185 -3.90 -3.20 6.66
CA ALA A 185 -5.32 -2.99 6.48
C ALA A 185 -6.18 -3.87 7.41
N SER A 186 -5.67 -5.00 7.87
CA SER A 186 -6.42 -5.95 8.72
C SER A 186 -6.02 -5.94 10.20
N CYS A 187 -5.04 -5.12 10.59
CA CYS A 187 -4.49 -5.03 11.96
C CYS A 187 -4.01 -6.39 12.54
N ARG A 188 -3.62 -7.33 11.68
CA ARG A 188 -3.17 -8.66 12.11
C ARG A 188 -1.67 -8.75 12.32
N GLU A 189 -0.91 -7.72 11.93
CA GLU A 189 0.52 -7.66 12.11
C GLU A 189 0.90 -6.44 12.95
N ARG A 190 1.37 -6.75 14.15
CA ARG A 190 2.04 -5.77 14.98
C ARG A 190 3.51 -5.75 14.56
N VAL A 191 3.99 -4.61 14.16
CA VAL A 191 5.42 -4.33 14.08
C VAL A 191 5.97 -4.23 15.49
#